data_b98bee1b56feccc9f9576a9ca137c689
#
_entry.id   b98bee1b56feccc9f9576a9ca137c689
#
_cell.length_a   1.000
_cell.length_b   1.000
_cell.length_c   1.000
_cell.angle_alpha   90.00
_cell.angle_beta   90.00
_cell.angle_gamma   90.00
#
_symmetry.space_group_name_H-M   'P 1'
#
loop_
_entity.id
_entity.type
_entity.pdbx_description
1 polymer ?
#
loop_
_entity_poly.entity_id
_entity_poly.type
_entity_poly.pdbx_seq_one_letter_code
_entity_poly.pdbx_strand_id
1 'polypeptide(L)'
;MRLTISKDNPCLFITAVAKDRLPVFRTNAIRMITGKAIDEARISCGFLLFAYVFMPDHIHLITDCPRKPSTVLQFIKGIASRRVLGYLKEMNYQTSLRKLEHVDWKRNHRYSLWQHNSDVFSIVSESTFMEKVNYIH
;
A
#
# COMPACT_ATOMS: atom_id res chain seq x y z
N MET A 1 19.78 15.84 6.35
CA MET A 1 19.98 14.53 7.01
C MET A 1 20.42 13.50 5.99
N ARG A 2 21.50 12.81 6.28
CA ARG A 2 22.00 11.75 5.38
C ARG A 2 21.36 10.41 5.72
N LEU A 3 20.74 9.77 4.73
CA LEU A 3 20.17 8.45 4.90
C LEU A 3 21.27 7.41 4.83
N THR A 4 21.40 6.60 5.88
CA THR A 4 22.33 5.46 5.92
C THR A 4 21.53 4.17 5.85
N ILE A 5 21.69 3.43 4.76
CA ILE A 5 20.97 2.17 4.53
C ILE A 5 21.93 1.00 4.80
N SER A 6 21.48 0.07 5.63
CA SER A 6 22.26 -1.10 6.01
C SER A 6 21.33 -2.22 6.45
N LYS A 7 21.87 -3.39 6.83
CA LYS A 7 21.08 -4.48 7.41
C LYS A 7 20.36 -4.05 8.69
N ASP A 8 20.99 -3.18 9.47
CA ASP A 8 20.42 -2.69 10.74
C ASP A 8 19.45 -1.54 10.53
N ASN A 9 19.51 -0.91 9.37
CA ASN A 9 18.64 0.22 9.01
C ASN A 9 18.18 0.07 7.56
N PRO A 10 17.35 -0.96 7.26
CA PRO A 10 16.93 -1.22 5.90
C PRO A 10 15.82 -0.27 5.45
N CYS A 11 15.67 -0.15 4.14
CA CYS A 11 14.46 0.38 3.53
C CYS A 11 13.61 -0.78 3.01
N LEU A 12 12.35 -0.52 2.74
CA LEU A 12 11.42 -1.51 2.23
C LEU A 12 10.97 -1.12 0.82
N PHE A 13 11.03 -2.08 -0.09
CA PHE A 13 10.35 -2.01 -1.38
C PHE A 13 9.09 -2.86 -1.27
N ILE A 14 7.93 -2.20 -1.30
CA ILE A 14 6.64 -2.82 -1.05
C ILE A 14 5.86 -2.89 -2.35
N THR A 15 5.29 -4.06 -2.62
CA THR A 15 4.32 -4.24 -3.71
C THR A 15 3.01 -4.70 -3.10
N ALA A 16 1.98 -3.87 -3.17
CA ALA A 16 0.66 -4.20 -2.66
C ALA A 16 -0.30 -4.34 -3.84
N VAL A 17 -0.91 -5.51 -3.97
CA VAL A 17 -1.75 -5.88 -5.12
C VAL A 17 -3.21 -5.89 -4.71
N ALA A 18 -4.06 -5.29 -5.55
CA ALA A 18 -5.50 -5.27 -5.33
C ALA A 18 -6.08 -6.70 -5.41
N LYS A 19 -7.16 -6.92 -4.68
CA LYS A 19 -7.87 -8.21 -4.67
C LYS A 19 -8.18 -8.67 -6.08
N ASP A 20 -7.81 -9.91 -6.39
CA ASP A 20 -8.03 -10.54 -7.71
C ASP A 20 -7.45 -9.71 -8.87
N ARG A 21 -6.44 -8.88 -8.61
CA ARG A 21 -5.82 -7.97 -9.56
C ARG A 21 -6.83 -7.05 -10.26
N LEU A 22 -7.87 -6.67 -9.56
CA LEU A 22 -8.86 -5.74 -10.08
C LEU A 22 -8.21 -4.36 -10.29
N PRO A 23 -8.56 -3.64 -11.37
CA PRO A 23 -7.95 -2.35 -11.69
C PRO A 23 -8.55 -1.21 -10.85
N VAL A 24 -8.47 -1.33 -9.53
CA VAL A 24 -9.07 -0.37 -8.58
C VAL A 24 -8.38 0.99 -8.62
N PHE A 25 -7.11 1.05 -9.04
CA PHE A 25 -6.34 2.29 -9.08
C PHE A 25 -6.37 2.97 -10.45
N ARG A 26 -7.33 2.60 -11.30
CA ARG A 26 -7.48 3.19 -12.63
C ARG A 26 -7.99 4.62 -12.57
N THR A 27 -8.85 4.95 -11.61
CA THR A 27 -9.46 6.27 -11.51
C THR A 27 -8.65 7.22 -10.63
N ASN A 28 -8.68 8.52 -10.96
CA ASN A 28 -8.01 9.54 -10.16
C ASN A 28 -8.58 9.62 -8.75
N ALA A 29 -9.89 9.43 -8.59
CA ALA A 29 -10.54 9.49 -7.28
C ALA A 29 -9.95 8.46 -6.32
N ILE A 30 -9.85 7.20 -6.74
CA ILE A 30 -9.29 6.13 -5.90
C ILE A 30 -7.80 6.36 -5.65
N ARG A 31 -7.04 6.80 -6.65
CA ARG A 31 -5.62 7.11 -6.47
C ARG A 31 -5.41 8.22 -5.44
N MET A 32 -6.22 9.28 -5.49
CA MET A 32 -6.14 10.39 -4.53
C MET A 32 -6.47 9.94 -3.12
N ILE A 33 -7.52 9.15 -2.96
CA ILE A 33 -7.92 8.61 -1.66
C ILE A 33 -6.82 7.73 -1.09
N THR A 34 -6.26 6.85 -1.91
CA THR A 34 -5.18 5.94 -1.51
C THR A 34 -3.92 6.72 -1.16
N GLY A 35 -3.56 7.73 -1.95
CA GLY A 35 -2.41 8.60 -1.66
C GLY A 35 -2.54 9.31 -0.33
N LYS A 36 -3.71 9.85 -0.03
CA LYS A 36 -3.99 10.48 1.26
C LYS A 36 -3.93 9.46 2.41
N ALA A 37 -4.42 8.24 2.17
CA ALA A 37 -4.36 7.17 3.16
C ALA A 37 -2.92 6.75 3.45
N ILE A 38 -2.07 6.69 2.43
CA ILE A 38 -0.64 6.40 2.59
C ILE A 38 0.04 7.49 3.42
N ASP A 39 -0.30 8.75 3.17
CA ASP A 39 0.23 9.87 3.95
C ASP A 39 -0.22 9.80 5.41
N GLU A 40 -1.48 9.46 5.65
CA GLU A 40 -2.02 9.22 6.99
C GLU A 40 -1.28 8.07 7.69
N ALA A 41 -1.01 6.98 6.96
CA ALA A 41 -0.25 5.85 7.47
C ALA A 41 1.18 6.24 7.84
N ARG A 42 1.81 7.04 6.98
CA ARG A 42 3.17 7.55 7.21
C ARG A 42 3.24 8.33 8.52
N ILE A 43 2.29 9.21 8.74
CA ILE A 43 2.27 10.03 9.96
C ILE A 43 1.98 9.15 11.18
N SER A 44 1.00 8.26 11.09
CA SER A 44 0.57 7.44 12.23
C SER A 44 1.62 6.41 12.63
N CYS A 45 2.27 5.78 11.66
CA CYS A 45 3.30 4.76 11.89
C CYS A 45 4.70 5.37 12.12
N GLY A 46 4.94 6.54 11.55
CA GLY A 46 6.23 7.23 11.67
C GLY A 46 7.26 6.79 10.65
N PHE A 47 6.84 6.26 9.50
CA PHE A 47 7.79 5.92 8.45
C PHE A 47 8.00 7.08 7.49
N LEU A 48 9.14 7.05 6.77
CA LEU A 48 9.43 7.96 5.68
C LEU A 48 9.02 7.31 4.37
N LEU A 49 8.44 8.09 3.47
CA LEU A 49 8.07 7.63 2.13
C LEU A 49 8.99 8.29 1.11
N PHE A 50 9.78 7.48 0.40
CA PHE A 50 10.77 7.99 -0.55
C PHE A 50 10.26 8.01 -1.99
N ALA A 51 9.43 7.05 -2.35
CA ALA A 51 8.90 6.95 -3.71
C ALA A 51 7.65 6.10 -3.72
N TYR A 52 6.77 6.34 -4.68
CA TYR A 52 5.61 5.49 -4.92
C TYR A 52 5.15 5.62 -6.37
N VAL A 53 4.44 4.61 -6.85
CA VAL A 53 3.79 4.64 -8.16
C VAL A 53 2.51 3.81 -8.10
N PHE A 54 1.47 4.31 -8.75
CA PHE A 54 0.21 3.59 -8.92
C PHE A 54 0.19 2.91 -10.28
N MET A 55 0.04 1.58 -10.27
CA MET A 55 -0.34 0.81 -11.45
C MET A 55 -1.84 0.51 -11.35
N PRO A 56 -2.51 0.11 -12.43
CA PRO A 56 -3.97 -0.10 -12.35
C PRO A 56 -4.42 -1.08 -11.27
N ASP A 57 -3.65 -2.14 -11.01
CA ASP A 57 -4.02 -3.21 -10.09
C ASP A 57 -3.08 -3.37 -8.90
N HIS A 58 -2.08 -2.49 -8.75
CA HIS A 58 -1.14 -2.56 -7.64
C HIS A 58 -0.42 -1.24 -7.44
N ILE A 59 0.28 -1.13 -6.30
CA ILE A 59 1.14 0.02 -6.01
C ILE A 59 2.52 -0.47 -5.60
N HIS A 60 3.52 0.32 -5.93
CA HIS A 60 4.88 0.15 -5.41
C HIS A 60 5.23 1.33 -4.51
N LEU A 61 5.89 1.03 -3.40
CA LEU A 61 6.33 2.05 -2.45
C LEU A 61 7.74 1.74 -1.98
N ILE A 62 8.49 2.79 -1.69
CA ILE A 62 9.77 2.66 -1.00
C ILE A 62 9.69 3.47 0.29
N THR A 63 9.89 2.80 1.42
CA THR A 63 9.83 3.41 2.74
C THR A 63 11.07 3.05 3.54
N ASP A 64 11.31 3.75 4.65
CA ASP A 64 12.22 3.22 5.65
C ASP A 64 11.49 2.17 6.49
N CYS A 65 12.15 1.63 7.50
CA CYS A 65 11.59 0.56 8.33
C CYS A 65 11.77 0.91 9.81
N PRO A 66 10.98 1.86 10.35
CA PRO A 66 11.09 2.25 11.77
C PRO A 66 10.52 1.19 12.72
N ARG A 67 9.72 0.28 12.18
CA ARG A 67 9.10 -0.82 12.90
C ARG A 67 9.20 -2.09 12.07
N LYS A 68 8.61 -3.19 12.54
CA LYS A 68 8.59 -4.44 11.75
C LYS A 68 7.92 -4.18 10.39
N PRO A 69 8.41 -4.80 9.31
CA PRO A 69 7.77 -4.66 7.98
C PRO A 69 6.28 -4.95 8.00
N SER A 70 5.85 -5.97 8.75
CA SER A 70 4.41 -6.30 8.89
C SER A 70 3.62 -5.15 9.49
N THR A 71 4.20 -4.40 10.43
CA THR A 71 3.53 -3.24 11.05
C THR A 71 3.37 -2.12 10.03
N VAL A 72 4.41 -1.81 9.27
CA VAL A 72 4.36 -0.80 8.21
C VAL A 72 3.26 -1.16 7.20
N LEU A 73 3.23 -2.41 6.77
CA LEU A 73 2.21 -2.92 5.85
C LEU A 73 0.80 -2.80 6.41
N GLN A 74 0.60 -3.12 7.69
CA GLN A 74 -0.71 -3.03 8.34
C GLN A 74 -1.24 -1.61 8.30
N PHE A 75 -0.39 -0.62 8.58
CA PHE A 75 -0.80 0.78 8.53
C PHE A 75 -1.18 1.19 7.11
N ILE A 76 -0.35 0.86 6.13
CA ILE A 76 -0.60 1.23 4.73
C ILE A 76 -1.87 0.56 4.21
N LYS A 77 -1.95 -0.75 4.31
CA LYS A 77 -3.07 -1.53 3.75
C LYS A 77 -4.37 -1.30 4.51
N GLY A 78 -4.29 -1.20 5.83
CA GLY A 78 -5.47 -1.02 6.68
C GLY A 78 -6.15 0.32 6.47
N ILE A 79 -5.37 1.41 6.47
CA ILE A 79 -5.94 2.75 6.28
C ILE A 79 -6.44 2.92 4.86
N ALA A 80 -5.67 2.48 3.86
CA ALA A 80 -6.08 2.56 2.46
C ALA A 80 -7.38 1.79 2.22
N SER A 81 -7.48 0.57 2.73
CA SER A 81 -8.68 -0.25 2.61
C SER A 81 -9.90 0.46 3.21
N ARG A 82 -9.76 0.97 4.43
CA ARG A 82 -10.85 1.66 5.12
C ARG A 82 -11.33 2.89 4.34
N ARG A 83 -10.40 3.70 3.83
CA ARG A 83 -10.74 4.93 3.11
C ARG A 83 -11.37 4.63 1.74
N VAL A 84 -10.81 3.70 0.99
CA VAL A 84 -11.33 3.33 -0.34
C VAL A 84 -12.70 2.67 -0.22
N LEU A 85 -12.83 1.69 0.68
CA LEU A 85 -14.13 1.02 0.88
C LEU A 85 -15.19 1.99 1.40
N GLY A 86 -14.80 2.92 2.29
CA GLY A 86 -15.68 3.97 2.77
C GLY A 86 -16.19 4.85 1.64
N TYR A 87 -15.32 5.24 0.74
CA TYR A 87 -15.69 6.02 -0.45
C TYR A 87 -16.66 5.27 -1.35
N LEU A 88 -16.38 4.00 -1.63
CA LEU A 88 -17.24 3.18 -2.49
C LEU A 88 -18.65 3.01 -1.88
N LYS A 89 -18.73 2.86 -0.57
CA LYS A 89 -20.00 2.78 0.15
C LYS A 89 -20.76 4.10 0.10
N GLU A 90 -20.07 5.20 0.37
CA GLU A 90 -20.64 6.54 0.37
C GLU A 90 -21.19 6.89 -1.01
N MET A 91 -20.46 6.56 -2.07
CA MET A 91 -20.88 6.80 -3.45
C MET A 91 -21.86 5.75 -3.98
N ASN A 92 -22.17 4.74 -3.18
CA ASN A 92 -23.09 3.66 -3.54
C ASN A 92 -22.66 2.90 -4.81
N TYR A 93 -21.37 2.66 -4.96
CA TYR A 93 -20.82 1.90 -6.09
C TYR A 93 -20.93 0.40 -5.83
N GLN A 94 -22.15 -0.13 -5.99
CA GLN A 94 -22.47 -1.51 -5.64
C GLN A 94 -21.72 -2.54 -6.45
N THR A 95 -21.50 -2.29 -7.74
CA THR A 95 -20.76 -3.21 -8.62
C THR A 95 -19.32 -3.36 -8.15
N SER A 96 -18.67 -2.24 -7.83
CA SER A 96 -17.29 -2.25 -7.32
C SER A 96 -17.21 -2.96 -5.97
N LEU A 97 -18.13 -2.66 -5.06
CA LEU A 97 -18.16 -3.31 -3.74
C LEU A 97 -18.34 -4.81 -3.86
N ARG A 98 -19.22 -5.25 -4.76
CA ARG A 98 -19.49 -6.69 -4.97
C ARG A 98 -18.23 -7.42 -5.43
N LYS A 99 -17.43 -6.82 -6.27
CA LYS A 99 -16.16 -7.40 -6.73
C LYS A 99 -15.13 -7.53 -5.62
N LEU A 100 -15.22 -6.69 -4.59
CA LEU A 100 -14.31 -6.69 -3.44
C LEU A 100 -14.85 -7.50 -2.27
N GLU A 101 -16.03 -8.10 -2.40
CA GLU A 101 -16.64 -8.89 -1.35
C GLU A 101 -15.92 -10.24 -1.19
N HIS A 102 -15.66 -10.63 0.06
CA HIS A 102 -15.11 -11.95 0.37
C HIS A 102 -16.14 -13.02 0.08
N VAL A 103 -15.68 -14.12 -0.54
CA VAL A 103 -16.54 -15.29 -0.79
C VAL A 103 -16.97 -15.93 0.53
N ASP A 104 -16.09 -15.92 1.54
CA ASP A 104 -16.35 -16.54 2.84
C ASP A 104 -16.04 -15.54 3.95
N TRP A 105 -16.97 -14.59 4.15
CA TRP A 105 -16.81 -13.56 5.16
C TRP A 105 -17.35 -14.03 6.52
N LYS A 106 -16.60 -14.83 7.22
CA LYS A 106 -16.96 -15.29 8.58
C LYS A 106 -16.55 -14.33 9.68
N ARG A 107 -15.91 -13.22 9.33
CA ARG A 107 -15.44 -12.19 10.27
C ARG A 107 -16.09 -10.86 9.94
N ASN A 108 -15.77 -9.84 10.75
CA ASN A 108 -16.33 -8.49 10.59
C ASN A 108 -15.88 -7.76 9.32
N HIS A 109 -15.17 -8.43 8.42
CA HIS A 109 -14.66 -7.86 7.18
C HIS A 109 -15.37 -8.47 5.97
N ARG A 110 -16.43 -7.83 5.53
CA ARG A 110 -17.18 -8.28 4.35
C ARG A 110 -16.41 -8.03 3.05
N TYR A 111 -15.62 -6.94 3.01
CA TYR A 111 -14.91 -6.51 1.82
C TYR A 111 -13.41 -6.47 2.05
N SER A 112 -12.62 -6.65 1.00
CA SER A 112 -11.18 -6.51 1.03
C SER A 112 -10.69 -5.78 -0.21
N LEU A 113 -9.87 -4.75 0.00
CA LEU A 113 -9.23 -4.03 -1.10
C LEU A 113 -8.04 -4.80 -1.67
N TRP A 114 -7.31 -5.51 -0.81
CA TRP A 114 -6.00 -6.09 -1.13
C TRP A 114 -6.04 -7.61 -1.22
N GLN A 115 -5.14 -8.17 -2.05
CA GLN A 115 -4.81 -9.59 -1.96
C GLN A 115 -4.17 -9.86 -0.60
N HIS A 116 -4.31 -11.10 -0.14
CA HIS A 116 -3.82 -11.50 1.18
C HIS A 116 -2.32 -11.30 1.32
N ASN A 117 -1.55 -11.67 0.31
CA ASN A 117 -0.09 -11.58 0.34
C ASN A 117 0.40 -10.32 -0.34
N SER A 118 1.38 -9.67 0.28
CA SER A 118 2.11 -8.55 -0.30
C SER A 118 3.58 -8.91 -0.38
N ASP A 119 4.25 -8.43 -1.41
CA ASP A 119 5.67 -8.60 -1.55
C ASP A 119 6.40 -7.46 -0.86
N VAL A 120 7.34 -7.81 0.00
CA VAL A 120 8.21 -6.85 0.68
C VAL A 120 9.65 -7.28 0.44
N PHE A 121 10.42 -6.41 -0.15
CA PHE A 121 11.85 -6.61 -0.39
C PHE A 121 12.64 -5.68 0.52
N SER A 122 13.55 -6.24 1.33
CA SER A 122 14.41 -5.43 2.19
C SER A 122 15.59 -4.87 1.40
N ILE A 123 15.70 -3.55 1.39
CA ILE A 123 16.78 -2.83 0.74
C ILE A 123 17.85 -2.56 1.81
N VAL A 124 19.03 -3.16 1.64
CA VAL A 124 20.11 -3.08 2.65
C VAL A 124 21.33 -2.33 2.15
N SER A 125 21.28 -1.76 0.93
CA SER A 125 22.38 -0.99 0.37
C SER A 125 21.86 0.22 -0.40
N GLU A 126 22.69 1.26 -0.48
CA GLU A 126 22.37 2.47 -1.23
C GLU A 126 22.22 2.20 -2.73
N SER A 127 23.06 1.32 -3.29
CA SER A 127 22.98 0.98 -4.72
C SER A 127 21.65 0.31 -5.07
N THR A 128 21.18 -0.62 -4.24
CA THR A 128 19.88 -1.27 -4.43
C THR A 128 18.76 -0.25 -4.26
N PHE A 129 18.88 0.67 -3.31
CA PHE A 129 17.91 1.75 -3.12
C PHE A 129 17.74 2.58 -4.39
N MET A 130 18.85 3.02 -4.98
CA MET A 130 18.81 3.82 -6.21
C MET A 130 18.25 3.03 -7.38
N GLU A 131 18.58 1.76 -7.48
CA GLU A 131 18.03 0.85 -8.49
C GLU A 131 16.50 0.77 -8.38
N LYS A 132 15.96 0.62 -7.19
CA LYS A 132 14.50 0.55 -6.97
C LYS A 132 13.82 1.89 -7.22
N VAL A 133 14.45 3.00 -6.83
CA VAL A 133 13.94 4.34 -7.14
C VAL A 133 13.83 4.54 -8.65
N ASN A 134 14.86 4.16 -9.39
CA ASN A 134 14.86 4.24 -10.86
C ASN A 134 13.79 3.33 -11.48
N TYR A 135 13.55 2.17 -10.90
CA TYR A 135 12.49 1.26 -11.34
C TYR A 135 11.11 1.90 -11.23
N ILE A 136 10.85 2.64 -10.16
CA ILE A 136 9.58 3.32 -9.92
C ILE A 136 9.41 4.50 -10.89
N HIS A 137 10.46 5.22 -11.14
CA HIS A 137 10.45 6.37 -12.04
C HIS A 137 10.83 5.98 -13.46
#